data_0d86d6eb2ee1d40b45c68dce572837c8
#
_entry.id   0d86d6eb2ee1d40b45c68dce572837c8
#
_cell.length_a   1.000
_cell.length_b   1.000
_cell.length_c   1.000
_cell.angle_alpha   90.00
_cell.angle_beta   90.00
_cell.angle_gamma   90.00
#
_symmetry.space_group_name_H-M   'P 1'
#
loop_
_entity.id
_entity.type
_entity.pdbx_description
1 polymer ?
#
loop_
_entity_poly.entity_id
_entity_poly.type
_entity_poly.pdbx_seq_one_letter_code
_entity_poly.pdbx_strand_id
1 'polypeptide(L)'
;IYSFDSTSPLLRAFKDDHDNYFCPNGENLSAIRIPLPHEQRIKKRIQSGQLSVETVNELSKQCFSVMRGYSNRKENINKVVETLENYGKLISPKIIKKEYYKKTLESRAWEHCPCRVCKEIGIEVVIFSGLNRNKRRGFHNLYVYFEKLKEVRAMSSILVPCIKTQQSENNSIFSLVVDGKDIYKFANISRIKR
;
A
#
# COMPACT_ATOMS: atom_id res chain seq x y z
N ILE A 1 -7.55 18.65 -15.52
CA ILE A 1 -6.50 18.75 -14.49
C ILE A 1 -5.17 18.78 -15.20
N TYR A 2 -4.44 19.91 -15.12
CA TYR A 2 -3.15 20.08 -15.77
C TYR A 2 -1.96 19.71 -14.86
N SER A 3 -2.16 19.77 -13.56
CA SER A 3 -1.15 19.37 -12.58
C SER A 3 -1.82 18.70 -11.38
N PHE A 4 -1.09 17.82 -10.73
CA PHE A 4 -1.52 17.12 -9.54
C PHE A 4 -0.32 16.90 -8.63
N ASP A 5 -0.43 17.29 -7.38
CA ASP A 5 0.58 17.05 -6.35
C ASP A 5 -0.05 16.23 -5.20
N SER A 6 0.51 15.05 -4.93
CA SER A 6 0.11 14.26 -3.78
C SER A 6 1.23 13.38 -3.27
N THR A 7 1.58 13.57 -2.01
CA THR A 7 2.50 12.69 -1.28
C THR A 7 1.77 11.50 -0.63
N SER A 8 0.43 11.46 -0.69
CA SER A 8 -0.39 10.45 -0.01
C SER A 8 0.00 9.01 -0.35
N PRO A 9 0.23 8.60 -1.62
CA PRO A 9 0.65 7.23 -1.95
C PRO A 9 1.98 6.84 -1.32
N LEU A 10 2.94 7.79 -1.28
CA LEU A 10 4.24 7.60 -0.63
C LEU A 10 4.08 7.42 0.88
N LEU A 11 3.36 8.34 1.53
CA LEU A 11 3.17 8.34 2.98
C LEU A 11 2.35 7.14 3.45
N ARG A 12 1.40 6.65 2.63
CA ARG A 12 0.62 5.46 2.94
C ARG A 12 1.49 4.24 3.18
N ALA A 13 2.58 4.09 2.44
CA ALA A 13 3.53 3.00 2.62
C ALA A 13 4.21 2.94 3.99
N PHE A 14 4.23 4.04 4.75
CA PHE A 14 4.82 4.10 6.09
C PHE A 14 3.80 3.86 7.22
N LYS A 15 2.51 3.79 6.91
CA LYS A 15 1.48 3.49 7.90
C LYS A 15 1.32 1.97 8.05
N ASP A 16 1.28 1.47 9.27
CA ASP A 16 0.95 0.08 9.57
C ASP A 16 -0.58 -0.10 9.54
N ASP A 17 -1.12 -0.07 8.34
CA ASP A 17 -2.54 -0.09 8.05
C ASP A 17 -2.88 -1.12 6.97
N HIS A 18 -4.19 -1.36 6.74
CA HIS A 18 -4.67 -2.40 5.81
C HIS A 18 -4.47 -2.08 4.33
N ASP A 19 -4.25 -0.79 3.99
CA ASP A 19 -4.23 -0.31 2.60
C ASP A 19 -2.88 0.33 2.23
N ASN A 20 -1.78 -0.21 2.74
CA ASN A 20 -0.47 0.40 2.59
C ASN A 20 0.37 -0.15 1.42
N TYR A 21 -0.19 -1.09 0.65
CA TYR A 21 0.37 -1.63 -0.59
C TYR A 21 -0.66 -1.52 -1.71
N PHE A 22 -0.39 -0.71 -2.72
CA PHE A 22 -1.28 -0.47 -3.85
C PHE A 22 -1.06 -1.51 -4.93
N CYS A 23 -2.15 -2.09 -5.45
CA CYS A 23 -2.07 -3.06 -6.52
C CYS A 23 -2.44 -2.44 -7.88
N PRO A 24 -1.82 -2.90 -8.97
CA PRO A 24 -2.12 -2.39 -10.31
C PRO A 24 -3.60 -2.53 -10.71
N ASN A 25 -4.28 -3.58 -10.21
CA ASN A 25 -5.71 -3.82 -10.46
C ASN A 25 -6.66 -2.88 -9.71
N GLY A 26 -6.13 -1.95 -8.90
CA GLY A 26 -6.96 -0.99 -8.15
C GLY A 26 -7.23 -1.37 -6.72
N GLU A 27 -6.99 -2.60 -6.34
CA GLU A 27 -7.13 -3.05 -4.97
C GLU A 27 -5.98 -2.54 -4.09
N ASN A 28 -6.26 -2.21 -2.83
CA ASN A 28 -5.23 -1.91 -1.87
C ASN A 28 -5.13 -3.06 -0.86
N LEU A 29 -3.91 -3.51 -0.62
CA LEU A 29 -3.61 -4.64 0.25
C LEU A 29 -2.75 -4.23 1.45
N SER A 30 -2.69 -5.12 2.44
CA SER A 30 -1.88 -4.92 3.63
C SER A 30 -0.48 -5.46 3.43
N ALA A 31 0.54 -4.61 3.58
CA ALA A 31 1.91 -5.10 3.66
C ALA A 31 2.13 -5.91 4.95
N ILE A 32 2.96 -6.93 4.84
CA ILE A 32 3.22 -7.93 5.87
C ILE A 32 4.26 -7.42 6.85
N ARG A 33 3.85 -7.19 8.10
CA ARG A 33 4.73 -6.64 9.11
C ARG A 33 5.68 -7.68 9.68
N ILE A 34 6.98 -7.41 9.57
CA ILE A 34 8.06 -8.16 10.22
C ILE A 34 8.88 -7.17 11.04
N PRO A 35 8.56 -6.98 12.33
CA PRO A 35 9.30 -6.07 13.21
C PRO A 35 10.76 -6.48 13.41
N LEU A 36 11.61 -5.50 13.69
CA LEU A 36 13.05 -5.69 13.91
C LEU A 36 13.44 -5.23 15.32
N PRO A 37 14.56 -5.74 15.90
CA PRO A 37 14.96 -5.41 17.27
C PRO A 37 15.15 -3.92 17.56
N HIS A 38 15.53 -3.13 16.55
CA HIS A 38 15.73 -1.68 16.68
C HIS A 38 14.44 -0.85 16.66
N GLU A 39 13.30 -1.45 16.36
CA GLU A 39 12.02 -0.75 16.44
C GLU A 39 11.67 -0.40 17.87
N GLN A 40 11.20 0.84 18.11
CA GLN A 40 11.02 1.39 19.45
C GLN A 40 10.19 0.50 20.39
N ARG A 41 9.11 -0.12 19.88
CA ARG A 41 8.25 -1.01 20.69
C ARG A 41 8.97 -2.29 21.08
N ILE A 42 9.76 -2.87 20.17
CA ILE A 42 10.54 -4.08 20.42
C ILE A 42 11.69 -3.78 21.38
N LYS A 43 12.40 -2.67 21.14
CA LYS A 43 13.48 -2.20 22.00
C LYS A 43 13.05 -2.04 23.45
N LYS A 44 11.88 -1.47 23.72
CA LYS A 44 11.33 -1.35 25.09
C LYS A 44 11.12 -2.72 25.74
N ARG A 45 10.60 -3.71 25.00
CA ARG A 45 10.38 -5.06 25.53
C ARG A 45 11.67 -5.85 25.74
N ILE A 46 12.67 -5.60 24.92
CA ILE A 46 14.02 -6.15 25.13
C ILE A 46 14.64 -5.55 26.40
N GLN A 47 14.56 -4.24 26.57
CA GLN A 47 15.08 -3.55 27.76
C GLN A 47 14.37 -3.97 29.05
N SER A 48 13.10 -4.34 28.99
CA SER A 48 12.34 -4.87 30.14
C SER A 48 12.56 -6.36 30.38
N GLY A 49 13.42 -7.05 29.63
CA GLY A 49 13.69 -8.48 29.76
C GLY A 49 12.59 -9.41 29.24
N GLN A 50 11.53 -8.88 28.59
CA GLN A 50 10.43 -9.67 28.05
C GLN A 50 10.79 -10.38 26.74
N LEU A 51 11.80 -9.90 26.02
CA LEU A 51 12.29 -10.45 24.75
C LEU A 51 13.80 -10.41 24.72
N SER A 52 14.44 -11.39 24.08
CA SER A 52 15.86 -11.31 23.76
C SER A 52 16.09 -10.79 22.34
N VAL A 53 17.20 -10.12 22.12
CA VAL A 53 17.62 -9.62 20.80
C VAL A 53 17.81 -10.79 19.83
N GLU A 54 18.43 -11.87 20.33
CA GLU A 54 18.74 -13.07 19.57
C GLU A 54 17.47 -13.72 19.06
N THR A 55 16.46 -13.93 19.93
CA THR A 55 15.16 -14.51 19.57
C THR A 55 14.46 -13.66 18.49
N VAL A 56 14.43 -12.35 18.66
CA VAL A 56 13.80 -11.45 17.67
C VAL A 56 14.54 -11.50 16.32
N ASN A 57 15.88 -11.53 16.34
CA ASN A 57 16.67 -11.63 15.12
C ASN A 57 16.45 -12.96 14.40
N GLU A 58 16.45 -14.07 15.13
CA GLU A 58 16.26 -15.39 14.56
C GLU A 58 14.87 -15.54 13.93
N LEU A 59 13.81 -15.21 14.66
CA LEU A 59 12.44 -15.32 14.17
C LEU A 59 12.17 -14.35 13.00
N SER A 60 12.72 -13.13 13.03
CA SER A 60 12.61 -12.23 11.89
C SER A 60 13.31 -12.78 10.64
N LYS A 61 14.51 -13.37 10.79
CA LYS A 61 15.22 -14.05 9.69
C LYS A 61 14.42 -15.22 9.13
N GLN A 62 13.79 -16.02 9.98
CA GLN A 62 12.91 -17.11 9.56
C GLN A 62 11.72 -16.57 8.75
N CYS A 63 11.06 -15.49 9.21
CA CYS A 63 9.97 -14.84 8.45
C CYS A 63 10.45 -14.39 7.06
N PHE A 64 11.60 -13.72 6.95
CA PHE A 64 12.15 -13.32 5.65
C PHE A 64 12.49 -14.53 4.77
N SER A 65 13.02 -15.58 5.34
CA SER A 65 13.38 -16.81 4.62
C SER A 65 12.16 -17.49 4.01
N VAL A 66 11.10 -17.73 4.80
CA VAL A 66 9.88 -18.35 4.30
C VAL A 66 9.14 -17.48 3.28
N MET A 67 9.16 -16.15 3.44
CA MET A 67 8.62 -15.21 2.45
C MET A 67 9.33 -15.32 1.10
N ARG A 68 10.66 -15.37 1.10
CA ARG A 68 11.45 -15.57 -0.11
C ARG A 68 11.26 -16.97 -0.70
N GLY A 69 11.18 -17.99 0.17
CA GLY A 69 10.86 -19.35 -0.24
C GLY A 69 9.51 -19.44 -0.96
N TYR A 70 8.50 -18.74 -0.45
CA TYR A 70 7.19 -18.64 -1.08
C TYR A 70 7.24 -17.93 -2.44
N SER A 71 7.97 -16.82 -2.55
CA SER A 71 8.17 -16.16 -3.84
C SER A 71 8.78 -17.12 -4.89
N ASN A 72 9.73 -17.92 -4.46
CA ASN A 72 10.45 -18.88 -5.31
C ASN A 72 9.72 -20.23 -5.47
N ARG A 73 8.44 -20.34 -5.05
CA ARG A 73 7.64 -21.59 -5.13
C ARG A 73 8.21 -22.76 -4.33
N LYS A 74 9.11 -22.51 -3.36
CA LYS A 74 9.72 -23.53 -2.48
C LYS A 74 8.93 -23.75 -1.19
N GLU A 75 8.09 -22.78 -0.80
CA GLU A 75 7.28 -22.84 0.41
C GLU A 75 5.80 -22.62 0.08
N ASN A 76 4.92 -23.27 0.85
CA ASN A 76 3.49 -23.08 0.71
C ASN A 76 3.00 -21.89 1.58
N ILE A 77 1.84 -21.36 1.21
CA ILE A 77 1.27 -20.18 1.88
C ILE A 77 0.94 -20.45 3.36
N ASN A 78 0.49 -21.66 3.70
CA ASN A 78 0.09 -22.00 5.06
C ASN A 78 1.30 -21.92 6.00
N LYS A 79 2.46 -22.46 5.59
CA LYS A 79 3.71 -22.39 6.35
C LYS A 79 4.17 -20.93 6.55
N VAL A 80 4.04 -20.10 5.50
CA VAL A 80 4.39 -18.67 5.61
C VAL A 80 3.49 -17.97 6.61
N VAL A 81 2.17 -18.13 6.48
CA VAL A 81 1.18 -17.50 7.36
C VAL A 81 1.36 -17.96 8.81
N GLU A 82 1.58 -19.26 9.04
CA GLU A 82 1.86 -19.81 10.37
C GLU A 82 3.12 -19.21 11.00
N THR A 83 4.22 -19.14 10.24
CA THR A 83 5.48 -18.54 10.72
C THR A 83 5.29 -17.07 11.09
N LEU A 84 4.60 -16.31 10.25
CA LEU A 84 4.29 -14.90 10.51
C LEU A 84 3.37 -14.72 11.72
N GLU A 85 2.39 -15.61 11.88
CA GLU A 85 1.46 -15.59 13.02
C GLU A 85 2.19 -15.89 14.33
N ASN A 86 3.06 -16.90 14.35
CA ASN A 86 3.84 -17.27 15.54
C ASN A 86 4.76 -16.14 15.97
N TYR A 87 5.44 -15.49 15.01
CA TYR A 87 6.23 -14.30 15.28
C TYR A 87 5.37 -13.13 15.76
N GLY A 88 4.24 -12.89 15.10
CA GLY A 88 3.29 -11.84 15.46
C GLY A 88 2.75 -11.99 16.88
N LYS A 89 2.38 -13.21 17.31
CA LYS A 89 1.92 -13.50 18.67
C LYS A 89 2.97 -13.18 19.73
N LEU A 90 4.23 -13.47 19.44
CA LEU A 90 5.33 -13.14 20.34
C LEU A 90 5.50 -11.63 20.49
N ILE A 91 5.43 -10.90 19.39
CA ILE A 91 5.71 -9.46 19.35
C ILE A 91 4.50 -8.61 19.78
N SER A 92 3.28 -8.96 19.36
CA SER A 92 2.05 -8.21 19.63
C SER A 92 0.81 -9.10 19.58
N PRO A 93 0.47 -9.79 20.67
CA PRO A 93 -0.62 -10.79 20.70
C PRO A 93 -1.98 -10.25 20.29
N LYS A 94 -2.17 -8.91 20.39
CA LYS A 94 -3.46 -8.25 20.12
C LYS A 94 -3.73 -7.96 18.65
N ILE A 95 -2.74 -8.10 17.76
CA ILE A 95 -2.86 -7.69 16.36
C ILE A 95 -2.55 -8.91 15.48
N ILE A 96 -3.57 -9.72 15.23
CA ILE A 96 -3.48 -10.83 14.29
C ILE A 96 -4.07 -10.34 12.96
N LYS A 97 -3.20 -10.16 11.95
CA LYS A 97 -3.58 -9.72 10.59
C LYS A 97 -3.55 -10.89 9.60
N LYS A 98 -3.85 -12.11 10.06
CA LYS A 98 -3.71 -13.36 9.31
C LYS A 98 -4.39 -13.30 7.94
N GLU A 99 -5.67 -12.95 7.92
CA GLU A 99 -6.47 -12.92 6.69
C GLU A 99 -5.95 -11.86 5.70
N TYR A 100 -5.54 -10.69 6.20
CA TYR A 100 -4.95 -9.65 5.36
C TYR A 100 -3.62 -10.10 4.73
N TYR A 101 -2.78 -10.78 5.51
CA TYR A 101 -1.50 -11.29 5.02
C TYR A 101 -1.71 -12.41 3.99
N LYS A 102 -2.65 -13.32 4.27
CA LYS A 102 -3.02 -14.38 3.34
C LYS A 102 -3.50 -13.80 2.01
N LYS A 103 -4.42 -12.83 2.05
CA LYS A 103 -4.92 -12.13 0.86
C LYS A 103 -3.79 -11.48 0.06
N THR A 104 -2.85 -10.81 0.73
CA THR A 104 -1.68 -10.20 0.07
C THR A 104 -0.79 -11.25 -0.59
N LEU A 105 -0.55 -12.38 0.07
CA LEU A 105 0.27 -13.46 -0.46
C LEU A 105 -0.42 -14.16 -1.65
N GLU A 106 -1.71 -14.44 -1.55
CA GLU A 106 -2.51 -15.08 -2.62
C GLU A 106 -2.55 -14.24 -3.89
N SER A 107 -2.66 -12.92 -3.76
CA SER A 107 -2.71 -12.01 -4.89
C SER A 107 -1.44 -12.04 -5.75
N ARG A 108 -0.28 -12.31 -5.16
CA ARG A 108 1.05 -12.22 -5.80
C ARG A 108 1.23 -10.99 -6.68
N ALA A 109 0.59 -9.88 -6.31
CA ALA A 109 0.50 -8.67 -7.12
C ALA A 109 1.88 -8.08 -7.51
N TRP A 110 2.93 -8.36 -6.72
CA TRP A 110 4.31 -7.95 -7.05
C TRP A 110 4.87 -8.65 -8.30
N GLU A 111 4.39 -9.85 -8.66
CA GLU A 111 4.85 -10.59 -9.84
C GLU A 111 4.28 -9.99 -11.13
N HIS A 112 3.09 -9.41 -11.05
CA HIS A 112 2.38 -8.85 -12.20
C HIS A 112 2.59 -7.33 -12.35
N CYS A 113 3.20 -6.68 -11.36
CA CYS A 113 3.45 -5.25 -11.42
C CYS A 113 4.67 -4.93 -12.32
N PRO A 114 4.50 -4.10 -13.37
CA PRO A 114 5.59 -3.78 -14.29
C PRO A 114 6.59 -2.76 -13.73
N CYS A 115 6.38 -2.19 -12.53
CA CYS A 115 7.25 -1.17 -11.98
C CYS A 115 8.67 -1.71 -11.70
N ARG A 116 9.64 -0.80 -11.80
CA ARG A 116 11.05 -1.13 -11.53
C ARG A 116 11.27 -1.72 -10.15
N VAL A 117 10.56 -1.20 -9.13
CA VAL A 117 10.69 -1.68 -7.75
C VAL A 117 10.32 -3.17 -7.65
N CYS A 118 9.15 -3.58 -8.17
CA CYS A 118 8.72 -4.97 -8.13
C CYS A 118 9.65 -5.89 -8.92
N LYS A 119 10.16 -5.43 -10.08
CA LYS A 119 11.12 -6.18 -10.89
C LYS A 119 12.45 -6.43 -10.17
N GLU A 120 12.92 -5.45 -9.40
CA GLU A 120 14.21 -5.53 -8.70
C GLU A 120 14.13 -6.31 -7.38
N ILE A 121 13.05 -6.13 -6.59
CA ILE A 121 13.00 -6.67 -5.23
C ILE A 121 11.92 -7.72 -4.99
N GLY A 122 11.06 -7.98 -5.97
CA GLY A 122 10.02 -9.00 -5.88
C GLY A 122 9.17 -8.88 -4.62
N ILE A 123 8.99 -9.98 -3.90
CA ILE A 123 8.19 -10.06 -2.68
C ILE A 123 8.62 -9.08 -1.56
N GLU A 124 9.86 -8.59 -1.57
CA GLU A 124 10.33 -7.64 -0.55
C GLU A 124 9.50 -6.35 -0.53
N VAL A 125 8.81 -6.00 -1.63
CA VAL A 125 7.96 -4.80 -1.70
C VAL A 125 6.76 -4.88 -0.76
N VAL A 126 6.20 -6.08 -0.53
CA VAL A 126 5.07 -6.28 0.38
C VAL A 126 5.48 -6.49 1.82
N ILE A 127 6.77 -6.48 2.15
CA ILE A 127 7.26 -6.60 3.52
C ILE A 127 7.31 -5.23 4.18
N PHE A 128 6.55 -5.05 5.27
CA PHE A 128 6.60 -3.88 6.13
C PHE A 128 7.66 -4.08 7.21
N SER A 129 8.88 -3.63 6.94
CA SER A 129 10.02 -3.78 7.84
C SER A 129 11.13 -2.82 7.49
N GLY A 130 11.56 -2.02 8.45
CA GLY A 130 12.64 -1.06 8.28
C GLY A 130 12.35 0.05 7.26
N LEU A 131 13.16 1.11 7.30
CA LEU A 131 12.93 2.33 6.50
C LEU A 131 13.06 2.09 4.98
N ASN A 132 14.07 1.32 4.58
CA ASN A 132 14.37 1.16 3.15
C ASN A 132 13.30 0.37 2.39
N ARG A 133 12.71 -0.67 3.00
CA ARG A 133 11.59 -1.41 2.40
C ARG A 133 10.35 -0.53 2.26
N ASN A 134 10.04 0.24 3.29
CA ASN A 134 8.90 1.16 3.27
C ASN A 134 9.09 2.26 2.21
N LYS A 135 10.30 2.81 2.04
CA LYS A 135 10.60 3.75 0.96
C LYS A 135 10.36 3.13 -0.43
N ARG A 136 10.88 1.92 -0.66
CA ARG A 136 10.70 1.21 -1.95
C ARG A 136 9.22 0.94 -2.22
N ARG A 137 8.45 0.49 -1.22
CA ARG A 137 6.99 0.35 -1.36
C ARG A 137 6.32 1.70 -1.64
N GLY A 138 6.77 2.78 -1.04
CA GLY A 138 6.28 4.14 -1.33
C GLY A 138 6.47 4.52 -2.80
N PHE A 139 7.64 4.25 -3.39
CA PHE A 139 7.87 4.47 -4.82
C PHE A 139 7.01 3.56 -5.70
N HIS A 140 6.80 2.30 -5.30
CA HIS A 140 5.86 1.41 -5.96
C HIS A 140 4.43 1.98 -5.92
N ASN A 141 3.94 2.43 -4.76
CA ASN A 141 2.62 3.03 -4.61
C ASN A 141 2.46 4.28 -5.49
N LEU A 142 3.50 5.13 -5.56
CA LEU A 142 3.51 6.31 -6.45
C LEU A 142 3.39 5.89 -7.92
N TYR A 143 4.13 4.87 -8.34
CA TYR A 143 4.03 4.35 -9.70
C TYR A 143 2.62 3.87 -10.02
N VAL A 144 2.04 3.02 -9.17
CA VAL A 144 0.67 2.50 -9.38
C VAL A 144 -0.36 3.63 -9.43
N TYR A 145 -0.22 4.60 -8.53
CA TYR A 145 -1.12 5.75 -8.49
C TYR A 145 -1.00 6.61 -9.76
N PHE A 146 0.22 6.82 -10.25
CA PHE A 146 0.48 7.57 -11.48
C PHE A 146 -0.12 6.87 -12.72
N GLU A 147 0.02 5.55 -12.84
CA GLU A 147 -0.60 4.80 -13.94
C GLU A 147 -2.14 4.93 -13.92
N LYS A 148 -2.75 4.86 -12.74
CA LYS A 148 -4.20 5.10 -12.60
C LYS A 148 -4.62 6.52 -12.99
N LEU A 149 -3.83 7.52 -12.67
CA LEU A 149 -4.12 8.89 -13.13
C LEU A 149 -4.08 9.02 -14.66
N LYS A 150 -3.17 8.30 -15.32
CA LYS A 150 -3.14 8.25 -16.79
C LYS A 150 -4.41 7.62 -17.36
N GLU A 151 -4.87 6.52 -16.77
CA GLU A 151 -6.11 5.85 -17.18
C GLU A 151 -7.32 6.80 -17.05
N VAL A 152 -7.47 7.45 -15.90
CA VAL A 152 -8.55 8.43 -15.67
C VAL A 152 -8.46 9.60 -16.66
N ARG A 153 -7.26 10.09 -16.97
CA ARG A 153 -7.06 11.14 -17.95
C ARG A 153 -7.46 10.69 -19.37
N ALA A 154 -7.09 9.49 -19.76
CA ALA A 154 -7.48 8.92 -21.06
C ALA A 154 -9.00 8.77 -21.16
N MET A 155 -9.67 8.30 -20.11
CA MET A 155 -11.14 8.23 -20.04
C MET A 155 -11.78 9.62 -20.10
N SER A 156 -11.22 10.60 -19.42
CA SER A 156 -11.74 12.00 -19.47
C SER A 156 -11.63 12.62 -20.85
N SER A 157 -10.63 12.30 -21.64
CA SER A 157 -10.51 12.77 -23.02
C SER A 157 -11.55 12.17 -23.96
N ILE A 158 -12.08 10.99 -23.64
CA ILE A 158 -13.19 10.36 -24.37
C ILE A 158 -14.54 10.95 -23.92
N LEU A 159 -14.64 11.42 -22.68
CA LEU A 159 -15.88 11.95 -22.07
C LEU A 159 -16.07 13.46 -22.27
N VAL A 160 -15.08 14.20 -22.75
CA VAL A 160 -15.15 15.65 -22.99
C VAL A 160 -16.28 16.08 -23.94
N PRO A 161 -16.80 15.27 -24.87
CA PRO A 161 -17.98 15.67 -25.66
C PRO A 161 -19.27 15.83 -24.84
N CYS A 162 -19.31 15.39 -23.58
CA CYS A 162 -20.52 15.37 -22.75
C CYS A 162 -20.58 16.43 -21.64
N ILE A 163 -19.60 17.34 -21.54
CA ILE A 163 -19.68 18.42 -20.56
C ILE A 163 -20.56 19.53 -21.13
N LYS A 164 -21.87 19.47 -20.86
CA LYS A 164 -22.77 20.62 -21.02
C LYS A 164 -22.44 21.59 -19.88
N THR A 165 -21.75 22.69 -20.20
CA THR A 165 -21.64 23.84 -19.30
C THR A 165 -23.02 24.49 -19.17
N GLN A 166 -23.73 24.25 -18.08
CA GLN A 166 -24.81 25.11 -17.66
C GLN A 166 -24.18 26.32 -16.95
N GLN A 167 -24.08 27.44 -17.66
CA GLN A 167 -23.80 28.73 -17.05
C GLN A 167 -25.07 29.21 -16.36
N SER A 168 -25.18 29.07 -15.07
CA SER A 168 -26.08 29.90 -14.24
C SER A 168 -25.24 31.04 -13.68
N GLU A 169 -25.73 32.23 -13.75
CA GLU A 169 -25.00 33.49 -13.59
C GLU A 169 -24.31 33.74 -12.24
N ASN A 170 -24.38 32.86 -11.25
CA ASN A 170 -23.82 33.18 -9.94
C ASN A 170 -23.08 32.05 -9.17
N ASN A 171 -23.04 30.82 -9.68
CA ASN A 171 -22.18 29.77 -9.07
C ASN A 171 -21.88 28.69 -10.11
N SER A 172 -20.66 28.64 -10.63
CA SER A 172 -20.23 27.55 -11.50
C SER A 172 -19.96 26.32 -10.65
N ILE A 173 -20.92 25.41 -10.61
CA ILE A 173 -20.75 24.06 -10.06
C ILE A 173 -20.39 23.15 -11.24
N PHE A 174 -19.22 22.53 -11.20
CA PHE A 174 -18.86 21.50 -12.18
C PHE A 174 -19.25 20.14 -11.61
N SER A 175 -20.09 19.41 -12.33
CA SER A 175 -20.38 18.01 -12.01
C SER A 175 -19.85 17.10 -13.09
N LEU A 176 -19.24 15.98 -12.69
CA LEU A 176 -18.89 14.90 -13.60
C LEU A 176 -20.09 13.94 -13.64
N VAL A 177 -20.73 13.87 -14.78
CA VAL A 177 -21.88 12.97 -15.01
C VAL A 177 -21.38 11.79 -15.83
N VAL A 178 -21.48 10.57 -15.30
CA VAL A 178 -21.23 9.31 -16.02
C VAL A 178 -22.52 8.49 -15.95
N ASP A 179 -23.01 8.04 -17.10
CA ASP A 179 -24.27 7.28 -17.23
C ASP A 179 -25.49 7.95 -16.56
N GLY A 180 -25.59 9.29 -16.69
CA GLY A 180 -26.70 10.06 -16.15
C GLY A 180 -26.71 10.24 -14.62
N LYS A 181 -25.64 9.86 -13.92
CA LYS A 181 -25.47 10.06 -12.47
C LYS A 181 -24.36 11.05 -12.17
N ASP A 182 -24.65 12.02 -11.30
CA ASP A 182 -23.63 12.92 -10.75
C ASP A 182 -22.66 12.12 -9.84
N ILE A 183 -21.42 11.89 -10.32
CA ILE A 183 -20.43 11.13 -9.56
C ILE A 183 -19.62 12.05 -8.65
N TYR A 184 -19.36 13.31 -9.08
CA TYR A 184 -18.67 14.31 -8.27
C TYR A 184 -19.23 15.72 -8.53
N LYS A 185 -19.47 16.46 -7.45
CA LYS A 185 -19.74 17.91 -7.47
C LYS A 185 -18.53 18.66 -6.95
N PHE A 186 -17.99 19.55 -7.77
CA PHE A 186 -16.86 20.41 -7.37
C PHE A 186 -17.37 21.84 -7.16
N ALA A 187 -17.19 22.39 -5.96
CA ALA A 187 -17.42 23.81 -5.70
C ALA A 187 -16.29 24.65 -6.31
N ASN A 188 -16.64 25.81 -6.85
CA ASN A 188 -15.66 26.72 -7.45
C ASN A 188 -14.71 27.29 -6.41
N ILE A 189 -13.40 26.96 -6.51
CA ILE A 189 -12.34 27.48 -5.64
C ILE A 189 -11.83 28.84 -6.15
N SER A 190 -12.73 29.76 -6.50
CA SER A 190 -12.34 31.12 -6.91
C SER A 190 -12.28 32.14 -5.76
N ARG A 191 -12.19 31.69 -4.49
CA ARG A 191 -12.01 32.58 -3.33
C ARG A 191 -10.83 32.18 -2.45
N ILE A 192 -9.64 32.10 -3.03
CA ILE A 192 -8.43 32.34 -2.24
C ILE A 192 -7.98 33.74 -2.61
N LYS A 193 -8.40 34.70 -1.83
CA LYS A 193 -7.82 36.05 -1.87
C LYS A 193 -6.33 35.94 -1.48
N ARG A 194 -5.50 36.56 -2.30
CA ARG A 194 -4.09 36.87 -2.02
C ARG A 194 -3.93 37.61 -0.71
#